data_fe6f7b3f19c07398852757332b5eddab
#
_entry.id   fe6f7b3f19c07398852757332b5eddab
#
_cell.length_a   1.000
_cell.length_b   1.000
_cell.length_c   1.000
_cell.angle_alpha   90.00
_cell.angle_beta   90.00
_cell.angle_gamma   90.00
#
_symmetry.space_group_name_H-M   'P 1'
#
loop_
_entity.id
_entity.type
_entity.pdbx_description
1 polymer ?
#
loop_
_entity_poly.entity_id
_entity_poly.type
_entity_poly.pdbx_seq_one_letter_code
_entity_poly.pdbx_strand_id
1 'polypeptide(L)'
;MKQRLLVMNGQKLVQDEKAPGKWETVNVEKAGALKPAIYNIYQSQQADKTAAHNGVILHADKESIYQQSGRDFVQHKRSDFDKVPEIGSAKTITYSSEFGRAKVDTPAQTQSRGVKR
;
A
#
# COMPACT_ATOMS: atom_id res chain seq x y z
N MET A 1 -5.31 15.89 -7.84
CA MET A 1 -4.05 16.37 -7.22
C MET A 1 -3.14 15.17 -6.96
N LYS A 2 -1.88 15.29 -7.35
CA LYS A 2 -0.95 14.19 -7.16
C LYS A 2 -0.47 14.10 -5.73
N GLN A 3 -0.24 12.89 -5.27
CA GLN A 3 0.22 12.65 -3.90
C GLN A 3 1.35 11.63 -3.92
N ARG A 4 2.35 11.84 -3.10
CA ARG A 4 3.46 10.90 -2.95
C ARG A 4 3.81 10.75 -1.48
N LEU A 5 4.58 9.70 -1.18
CA LEU A 5 5.10 9.46 0.15
C LEU A 5 6.61 9.62 0.12
N LEU A 6 7.14 10.32 1.10
CA LEU A 6 8.59 10.42 1.30
C LEU A 6 8.90 9.78 2.64
N VAL A 7 9.61 8.66 2.62
CA VAL A 7 9.97 7.95 3.85
C VAL A 7 11.44 8.17 4.13
N MET A 8 11.71 8.74 5.29
CA MET A 8 13.09 9.00 5.72
C MET A 8 13.11 9.15 7.25
N ASN A 9 14.20 8.73 7.84
CA ASN A 9 14.41 8.91 9.29
C ASN A 9 13.26 8.38 10.15
N GLY A 10 12.65 7.27 9.72
CA GLY A 10 11.55 6.66 10.46
C GLY A 10 10.23 7.39 10.31
N GLN A 11 10.14 8.36 9.43
CA GLN A 11 8.93 9.13 9.21
C GLN A 11 8.40 8.93 7.80
N LYS A 12 7.08 8.95 7.68
CA LYS A 12 6.40 8.91 6.40
C LYS A 12 5.73 10.26 6.18
N LEU A 13 6.25 11.02 5.23
CA LEU A 13 5.70 12.33 4.89
C LEU A 13 4.73 12.15 3.73
N VAL A 14 3.48 12.56 3.96
CA VAL A 14 2.47 12.54 2.89
C VAL A 14 2.55 13.92 2.22
N GLN A 15 2.82 13.94 0.93
CA GLN A 15 3.03 15.17 0.19
C GLN A 15 2.08 15.30 -0.97
N ASP A 16 1.51 16.50 -1.13
CA ASP A 16 0.67 16.84 -2.26
C ASP A 16 1.42 17.77 -3.20
N GLU A 17 1.22 17.59 -4.50
CA GLU A 17 1.78 18.51 -5.48
C GLU A 17 0.84 19.69 -5.63
N LYS A 18 1.21 20.83 -5.06
CA LYS A 18 0.38 22.04 -5.09
C LYS A 18 0.52 22.82 -6.39
N ALA A 19 1.67 22.69 -7.03
CA ALA A 19 1.93 23.29 -8.34
C ALA A 19 2.96 22.39 -9.01
N PRO A 20 3.14 22.46 -10.34
CA PRO A 20 4.07 21.57 -11.02
C PRO A 20 5.45 21.59 -10.38
N GLY A 21 5.89 20.43 -9.89
CA GLY A 21 7.19 20.26 -9.24
C GLY A 21 7.27 20.79 -7.82
N LYS A 22 6.17 21.31 -7.26
CA LYS A 22 6.17 21.85 -5.90
C LYS A 22 5.38 20.96 -4.97
N TRP A 23 6.09 20.24 -4.15
CA TRP A 23 5.48 19.30 -3.22
C TRP A 23 5.43 19.89 -1.82
N GLU A 24 4.30 19.69 -1.16
CA GLU A 24 4.08 20.21 0.17
C GLU A 24 3.69 19.06 1.10
N THR A 25 4.36 18.97 2.25
CA THR A 25 4.02 17.94 3.24
C THR A 25 2.73 18.34 3.95
N VAL A 26 1.72 17.48 3.81
CA VAL A 26 0.41 17.72 4.41
C VAL A 26 0.15 16.85 5.63
N ASN A 27 0.96 15.81 5.84
CA ASN A 27 0.81 14.95 7.00
C ASN A 27 2.13 14.24 7.28
N VAL A 28 2.38 13.93 8.54
CA VAL A 28 3.59 13.20 8.95
C VAL A 28 3.13 12.05 9.84
N GLU A 29 3.56 10.84 9.48
CA GLU A 29 3.21 9.64 10.22
C GLU A 29 4.47 8.83 10.48
N LYS A 30 4.37 7.85 11.36
CA LYS A 30 5.48 6.93 11.56
C LYS A 30 5.60 6.01 10.34
N ALA A 31 6.84 5.78 9.89
CA ALA A 31 7.07 4.92 8.74
C ALA A 31 6.92 3.44 9.08
N GLY A 32 7.11 3.07 10.33
CA GLY A 32 7.07 1.66 10.71
C GLY A 32 8.13 0.88 9.97
N ALA A 33 7.73 -0.19 9.32
CA ALA A 33 8.64 -1.06 8.58
C ALA A 33 8.93 -0.60 7.15
N LEU A 34 8.40 0.54 6.73
CA LEU A 34 8.64 1.05 5.39
C LEU A 34 10.10 1.44 5.21
N LYS A 35 10.66 1.08 4.07
CA LYS A 35 12.04 1.44 3.75
C LYS A 35 12.12 2.88 3.28
N PRO A 36 13.23 3.58 3.59
CA PRO A 36 13.40 4.96 3.12
C PRO A 36 13.39 5.01 1.60
N ALA A 37 12.50 5.81 1.06
CA ALA A 37 12.36 6.00 -0.39
C ALA A 37 11.28 7.02 -0.67
N ILE A 38 11.18 7.41 -1.94
CA ILE A 38 10.06 8.20 -2.42
C ILE A 38 9.11 7.24 -3.12
N TYR A 39 7.87 7.18 -2.66
CA TYR A 39 6.85 6.31 -3.24
C TYR A 39 5.84 7.16 -3.98
N ASN A 40 5.83 7.07 -5.30
CA ASN A 40 4.97 7.90 -6.14
C ASN A 40 3.58 7.27 -6.29
N ILE A 41 2.81 7.31 -5.20
CA ILE A 41 1.50 6.66 -5.18
C ILE A 41 0.51 7.27 -6.18
N TYR A 42 0.80 8.46 -6.69
CA TYR A 42 -0.04 9.06 -7.74
C TYR A 42 0.03 8.28 -9.05
N GLN A 43 1.00 7.37 -9.19
CA GLN A 43 1.12 6.52 -10.37
C GLN A 43 0.38 5.20 -10.20
N SER A 44 -0.35 5.04 -9.11
CA SER A 44 -1.07 3.81 -8.82
C SER A 44 -2.13 3.51 -9.85
N GLN A 45 -2.33 2.23 -10.10
CA GLN A 45 -3.42 1.74 -10.92
C GLN A 45 -4.46 1.09 -10.02
N GLN A 46 -5.72 1.15 -10.42
CA GLN A 46 -6.79 0.49 -9.68
C GLN A 46 -6.56 -1.01 -9.68
N ALA A 47 -6.79 -1.63 -8.53
CA ALA A 47 -6.59 -3.06 -8.39
C ALA A 47 -7.49 -3.84 -9.35
N ASP A 48 -6.89 -4.82 -10.02
CA ASP A 48 -7.63 -5.77 -10.83
C ASP A 48 -8.19 -6.82 -9.89
N LYS A 49 -9.50 -6.86 -9.74
CA LYS A 49 -10.14 -7.75 -8.77
C LYS A 49 -10.13 -9.21 -9.18
N THR A 50 -9.64 -9.51 -10.37
CA THR A 50 -9.50 -10.88 -10.83
C THR A 50 -8.11 -11.45 -10.57
N ALA A 51 -7.19 -10.63 -10.07
CA ALA A 51 -5.80 -11.03 -9.84
C ALA A 51 -5.45 -10.93 -8.36
N ALA A 52 -4.40 -11.65 -7.98
CA ALA A 52 -3.82 -11.53 -6.64
C ALA A 52 -2.75 -10.44 -6.69
N HIS A 53 -2.70 -9.63 -5.64
CA HIS A 53 -1.74 -8.53 -5.54
C HIS A 53 -0.82 -8.78 -4.36
N ASN A 54 0.46 -8.99 -4.65
CA ASN A 54 1.47 -9.26 -3.63
C ASN A 54 2.37 -8.05 -3.47
N GLY A 55 2.52 -7.58 -2.27
CA GLY A 55 3.42 -6.46 -2.05
C GLY A 55 3.25 -5.81 -0.70
N VAL A 56 4.03 -4.77 -0.50
CA VAL A 56 4.07 -4.05 0.78
C VAL A 56 2.98 -3.00 0.81
N ILE A 57 2.27 -2.94 1.93
CA ILE A 57 1.24 -1.93 2.14
C ILE A 57 1.94 -0.61 2.49
N LEU A 58 1.73 0.41 1.67
CA LEU A 58 2.44 1.67 1.82
C LEU A 58 1.67 2.71 2.62
N HIS A 59 0.36 2.80 2.39
CA HIS A 59 -0.41 3.91 2.93
C HIS A 59 -1.90 3.58 2.83
N ALA A 60 -2.67 4.13 3.73
CA ALA A 60 -4.12 4.03 3.69
C ALA A 60 -4.71 5.39 4.06
N ASP A 61 -5.69 5.83 3.29
CA ASP A 61 -6.44 7.04 3.65
C ASP A 61 -7.91 6.68 3.76
N LYS A 62 -8.78 7.67 3.74
CA LYS A 62 -10.22 7.42 3.93
C LYS A 62 -10.83 6.63 2.78
N GLU A 63 -10.23 6.68 1.62
CA GLU A 63 -10.83 6.11 0.41
C GLU A 63 -10.02 4.98 -0.18
N SER A 64 -8.74 4.93 0.06
CA SER A 64 -7.84 4.04 -0.68
C SER A 64 -6.79 3.41 0.21
N ILE A 65 -6.32 2.24 -0.22
CA ILE A 65 -5.15 1.58 0.37
C ILE A 65 -4.16 1.39 -0.77
N TYR A 66 -2.91 1.79 -0.55
CA TYR A 66 -1.87 1.73 -1.57
C TYR A 66 -0.90 0.61 -1.26
N GLN A 67 -0.60 -0.19 -2.28
CA GLN A 67 0.29 -1.33 -2.17
C GLN A 67 1.35 -1.26 -3.27
N GLN A 68 2.58 -1.58 -2.94
CA GLN A 68 3.63 -1.67 -3.94
C GLN A 68 3.82 -3.13 -4.32
N SER A 69 3.56 -3.45 -5.59
CA SER A 69 3.68 -4.79 -6.11
C SER A 69 4.79 -4.80 -7.15
N GLY A 70 5.96 -5.28 -6.77
CA GLY A 70 7.13 -5.18 -7.63
C GLY A 70 7.50 -3.73 -7.88
N ARG A 71 7.43 -3.31 -9.12
CA ARG A 71 7.71 -1.92 -9.49
C ARG A 71 6.46 -1.07 -9.59
N ASP A 72 5.30 -1.70 -9.48
CA ASP A 72 4.04 -1.02 -9.71
C ASP A 72 3.39 -0.64 -8.40
N PHE A 73 2.54 0.37 -8.47
CA PHE A 73 1.73 0.78 -7.33
C PHE A 73 0.28 0.45 -7.63
N VAL A 74 -0.39 -0.19 -6.68
CA VAL A 74 -1.77 -0.62 -6.82
C VAL A 74 -2.62 0.11 -5.80
N GLN A 75 -3.73 0.67 -6.25
CA GLN A 75 -4.67 1.37 -5.39
C GLN A 75 -5.91 0.51 -5.20
N HIS A 76 -6.18 0.17 -3.95
CA HIS A 76 -7.36 -0.61 -3.57
C HIS A 76 -8.38 0.32 -2.95
N LYS A 77 -9.65 0.00 -3.15
CA LYS A 77 -10.73 0.76 -2.53
C LYS A 77 -10.84 0.35 -1.06
N ARG A 78 -10.71 1.31 -0.15
CA ARG A 78 -10.71 0.99 1.27
C ARG A 78 -12.02 0.34 1.72
N SER A 79 -13.13 0.71 1.12
CA SER A 79 -14.43 0.15 1.50
C SER A 79 -14.56 -1.34 1.21
N ASP A 80 -13.66 -1.91 0.40
CA ASP A 80 -13.66 -3.34 0.13
C ASP A 80 -13.00 -4.14 1.25
N PHE A 81 -12.39 -3.47 2.21
CA PHE A 81 -11.65 -4.12 3.29
C PHE A 81 -12.42 -4.03 4.60
N ASP A 82 -12.46 -5.13 5.34
CA ASP A 82 -13.03 -5.10 6.69
C ASP A 82 -12.10 -4.38 7.65
N LYS A 83 -10.80 -4.44 7.38
CA LYS A 83 -9.79 -3.94 8.27
C LYS A 83 -8.58 -3.52 7.45
N VAL A 84 -8.01 -2.37 7.78
CA VAL A 84 -6.82 -1.88 7.08
C VAL A 84 -5.64 -2.78 7.39
N PRO A 85 -4.94 -3.30 6.36
CA PRO A 85 -3.73 -4.09 6.61
C PRO A 85 -2.64 -3.25 7.25
N GLU A 86 -1.73 -3.91 7.93
CA GLU A 86 -0.63 -3.23 8.59
C GLU A 86 0.28 -2.54 7.59
N ILE A 87 0.51 -1.24 7.79
CA ILE A 87 1.38 -0.45 6.93
C ILE A 87 2.82 -0.94 7.09
N GLY A 88 3.50 -1.10 5.97
CA GLY A 88 4.89 -1.57 5.96
C GLY A 88 5.04 -3.08 5.90
N SER A 89 3.93 -3.83 5.95
CA SER A 89 3.99 -5.28 5.89
C SER A 89 3.68 -5.77 4.48
N ALA A 90 4.28 -6.91 4.13
CA ALA A 90 4.00 -7.57 2.85
C ALA A 90 2.73 -8.39 2.99
N LYS A 91 1.80 -8.18 2.08
CA LYS A 91 0.51 -8.88 2.08
C LYS A 91 0.14 -9.35 0.69
N THR A 92 -0.67 -10.39 0.64
CA THR A 92 -1.31 -10.83 -0.60
C THR A 92 -2.78 -10.46 -0.51
N ILE A 93 -3.25 -9.68 -1.47
CA ILE A 93 -4.64 -9.23 -1.50
C ILE A 93 -5.36 -9.85 -2.68
N THR A 94 -6.44 -10.57 -2.39
CA THR A 94 -7.29 -11.17 -3.42
C THR A 94 -8.71 -10.69 -3.17
N TYR A 95 -9.58 -10.88 -4.15
CA TYR A 95 -10.96 -10.40 -4.05
C TYR A 95 -11.94 -11.53 -4.24
N SER A 96 -13.01 -11.51 -3.44
CA SER A 96 -14.11 -12.45 -3.58
C SER A 96 -14.82 -12.20 -4.90
N SER A 97 -15.04 -13.25 -5.68
CA SER A 97 -15.74 -13.12 -6.95
C SER A 97 -17.22 -12.77 -6.76
N GLU A 98 -17.78 -13.09 -5.61
CA GLU A 98 -19.19 -12.80 -5.36
C GLU A 98 -19.46 -11.39 -4.91
N PHE A 99 -18.64 -10.91 -3.97
CA PHE A 99 -18.93 -9.64 -3.31
C PHE A 99 -17.89 -8.57 -3.56
N GLY A 100 -16.80 -8.89 -4.25
CA GLY A 100 -15.74 -7.93 -4.47
C GLY A 100 -15.01 -7.50 -3.22
N ARG A 101 -15.15 -8.27 -2.14
CA ARG A 101 -14.48 -7.96 -0.87
C ARG A 101 -13.03 -8.40 -0.91
N ALA A 102 -12.17 -7.62 -0.32
CA ALA A 102 -10.75 -7.93 -0.26
C ALA A 102 -10.46 -8.95 0.84
N LYS A 103 -9.58 -9.88 0.51
CA LYS A 103 -9.06 -10.84 1.47
C LYS A 103 -7.57 -10.62 1.59
N VAL A 104 -7.09 -10.47 2.81
CA VAL A 104 -5.68 -10.12 3.07
C VAL A 104 -4.99 -11.31 3.72
N ASP A 105 -3.92 -11.78 3.08
CA ASP A 105 -3.11 -12.87 3.60
C ASP A 105 -1.66 -12.42 3.76
N THR A 106 -0.94 -13.09 4.64
CA THR A 106 0.47 -12.80 4.86
C THR A 106 1.30 -13.81 4.09
N PRO A 107 1.96 -13.42 2.98
CA PRO A 107 2.65 -14.38 2.14
C PRO A 107 3.82 -15.07 2.82
N ALA A 108 4.46 -14.42 3.77
CA ALA A 108 5.61 -15.00 4.44
C ALA A 108 5.28 -16.29 5.16
N GLN A 109 4.03 -16.46 5.57
CA GLN A 109 3.63 -17.66 6.29
C GLN A 109 3.52 -18.86 5.41
N THR A 110 3.31 -18.66 4.14
CA THR A 110 3.13 -19.78 3.24
C THR A 110 4.43 -20.45 2.91
N GLN A 111 5.53 -19.83 3.22
CA GLN A 111 6.80 -20.38 2.85
C GLN A 111 7.56 -20.94 3.98
N SER A 112 7.44 -20.36 5.01
CA SER A 112 8.21 -20.80 6.08
C SER A 112 7.81 -22.10 6.55
N ARG A 113 7.76 -22.05 6.12
CA ARG A 113 7.81 -22.71 6.61
C ARG A 113 7.89 -23.70 6.68
N GLY A 114 7.42 -23.27 6.32
CA GLY A 114 7.38 -24.34 6.43
C GLY A 114 8.48 -25.01 6.77
N VAL A 115 8.80 -24.74 6.78
CA VAL A 115 9.65 -25.07 7.05
C VAL A 115 10.25 -25.47 8.00
N LYS A 116 10.24 -25.39 8.36
CA LYS A 116 10.66 -25.58 9.17
C LYS A 116 10.87 -26.48 9.75
N ARG A 117 10.83 -26.85 9.80
CA ARG A 117 10.82 -27.44 10.17
C ARG A 117 11.13 -28.11 10.43
#